data_f890766494e15a4228c8610f6e2b9b9f
#
_entry.id   f890766494e15a4228c8610f6e2b9b9f
#
_cell.length_a   1.000
_cell.length_b   1.000
_cell.length_c   1.000
_cell.angle_alpha   90.00
_cell.angle_beta   90.00
_cell.angle_gamma   90.00
#
_symmetry.space_group_name_H-M   'P 1'
#
loop_
_entity.id
_entity.type
_entity.pdbx_description
1 polymer ?
#
loop_
_entity_poly.entity_id
_entity_poly.type
_entity_poly.pdbx_seq_one_letter_code
_entity_poly.pdbx_strand_id
1 'polypeptide(L)'
;MKDVIKKIPIPICGVMLGAAALGNLLQSYSEGIRYVCGVFAAFLLILALLKLIMFPGAVKEDMKNPIMASVSGTFPMALMILSTYVKPFIGQAAYYIWLFAIALHIVLIIYFTVKFVFKLQMPKVFASYYIVYVGIVVASVTAPAYEKLAIGSAAFWFGFVTLILLLILVTYRYVTVKEVPDPAKPLICIYAAPTSLCIAGYVQSVMPKSYGFLMGMFVVATVIYIFALVKAIGYLKMQFFPSYAALTFPFVISAIASKQTMACAMNMGHPMPFLKYVVLIETIIAVVLVVYTYIRFMGFIFGGKK
;
A
#
# COMPACT_ATOMS: atom_id res chain seq x y z
N MET A 1 -24.74 12.38 -11.25
CA MET A 1 -23.32 12.08 -11.51
C MET A 1 -22.37 12.98 -10.73
N LYS A 2 -22.49 14.33 -10.79
CA LYS A 2 -21.61 15.26 -10.02
C LYS A 2 -21.60 14.98 -8.51
N ASP A 3 -22.74 14.69 -7.90
CA ASP A 3 -22.83 14.41 -6.46
C ASP A 3 -22.14 13.10 -6.06
N VAL A 4 -22.18 12.10 -6.92
CA VAL A 4 -21.45 10.82 -6.71
C VAL A 4 -19.96 11.06 -6.73
N ILE A 5 -19.43 11.79 -7.73
CA ILE A 5 -18.02 12.09 -7.84
C ILE A 5 -17.55 12.96 -6.67
N LYS A 6 -18.39 13.91 -6.21
CA LYS A 6 -18.08 14.75 -5.04
C LYS A 6 -17.89 13.93 -3.76
N LYS A 7 -18.60 12.81 -3.60
CA LYS A 7 -18.51 11.93 -2.42
C LYS A 7 -17.25 11.03 -2.41
N ILE A 8 -16.53 10.88 -3.53
CA ILE A 8 -15.35 10.01 -3.62
C ILE A 8 -14.29 10.49 -2.65
N PRO A 9 -13.87 9.67 -1.67
CA PRO A 9 -12.85 10.07 -0.70
C PRO A 9 -11.46 9.70 -1.22
N ILE A 10 -10.41 10.45 -0.83
CA ILE A 10 -9.01 10.16 -1.18
C ILE A 10 -8.60 8.71 -0.87
N PRO A 11 -9.02 8.09 0.26
CA PRO A 11 -8.66 6.70 0.56
C PRO A 11 -9.09 5.65 -0.47
N ILE A 12 -9.93 5.98 -1.46
CA ILE A 12 -10.24 5.09 -2.59
C ILE A 12 -8.96 4.64 -3.31
N CYS A 13 -7.93 5.50 -3.33
CA CYS A 13 -6.62 5.19 -3.90
C CYS A 13 -5.92 4.03 -3.18
N GLY A 14 -6.19 3.83 -1.89
CA GLY A 14 -5.70 2.67 -1.13
C GLY A 14 -6.39 1.37 -1.57
N VAL A 15 -7.68 1.41 -1.88
CA VAL A 15 -8.41 0.26 -2.43
C VAL A 15 -7.93 -0.06 -3.84
N MET A 16 -7.70 0.97 -4.66
CA MET A 16 -7.09 0.84 -6.00
C MET A 16 -5.72 0.14 -5.92
N LEU A 17 -4.86 0.60 -5.01
CA LEU A 17 -3.55 0.00 -4.77
C LEU A 17 -3.67 -1.46 -4.33
N GLY A 18 -4.59 -1.75 -3.40
CA GLY A 18 -4.86 -3.10 -2.92
C GLY A 18 -5.34 -4.03 -4.03
N ALA A 19 -6.27 -3.58 -4.88
CA ALA A 19 -6.78 -4.36 -6.01
C ALA A 19 -5.69 -4.65 -7.06
N ALA A 20 -4.87 -3.63 -7.41
CA ALA A 20 -3.76 -3.82 -8.34
C ALA A 20 -2.70 -4.78 -7.79
N ALA A 21 -2.34 -4.67 -6.51
CA ALA A 21 -1.38 -5.57 -5.86
C ALA A 21 -1.95 -6.99 -5.74
N LEU A 22 -3.25 -7.14 -5.46
CA LEU A 22 -3.92 -8.45 -5.39
C LEU A 22 -3.82 -9.20 -6.71
N GLY A 23 -3.99 -8.53 -7.84
CA GLY A 23 -3.80 -9.16 -9.14
C GLY A 23 -2.37 -9.68 -9.33
N ASN A 24 -1.34 -8.94 -8.91
CA ASN A 24 0.04 -9.41 -8.96
C ASN A 24 0.29 -10.60 -8.01
N LEU A 25 -0.37 -10.63 -6.84
CA LEU A 25 -0.31 -11.78 -5.93
C LEU A 25 -0.89 -13.05 -6.59
N LEU A 26 -2.04 -12.88 -7.26
CA LEU A 26 -2.81 -13.98 -7.87
C LEU A 26 -2.32 -14.36 -9.27
N GLN A 27 -1.44 -13.60 -9.88
CA GLN A 27 -0.90 -13.84 -11.23
C GLN A 27 -0.34 -15.26 -11.39
N SER A 28 0.32 -15.82 -10.37
CA SER A 28 0.85 -17.18 -10.44
C SER A 28 -0.21 -18.29 -10.49
N TYR A 29 -1.45 -17.97 -10.15
CA TYR A 29 -2.58 -18.87 -10.31
C TYR A 29 -3.27 -18.67 -11.66
N SER A 30 -3.41 -17.43 -12.13
CA SER A 30 -4.01 -17.11 -13.42
C SER A 30 -3.72 -15.67 -13.84
N GLU A 31 -3.18 -15.49 -15.05
CA GLU A 31 -3.04 -14.17 -15.69
C GLU A 31 -4.41 -13.50 -15.88
N GLY A 32 -5.46 -14.26 -16.17
CA GLY A 32 -6.81 -13.73 -16.30
C GLY A 32 -7.29 -13.05 -15.02
N ILE A 33 -7.05 -13.66 -13.85
CA ILE A 33 -7.39 -13.07 -12.55
C ILE A 33 -6.60 -11.77 -12.33
N ARG A 34 -5.34 -11.74 -12.72
CA ARG A 34 -4.54 -10.51 -12.66
C ARG A 34 -5.23 -9.37 -13.42
N TYR A 35 -5.62 -9.60 -14.68
CA TYR A 35 -6.28 -8.59 -15.49
C TYR A 35 -7.66 -8.18 -14.95
N VAL A 36 -8.43 -9.10 -14.41
CA VAL A 36 -9.70 -8.78 -13.72
C VAL A 36 -9.45 -7.80 -12.56
N CYS A 37 -8.49 -8.09 -11.68
CA CYS A 37 -8.10 -7.16 -10.62
C CYS A 37 -7.61 -5.80 -11.17
N GLY A 38 -6.88 -5.83 -12.29
CA GLY A 38 -6.43 -4.63 -13.01
C GLY A 38 -7.60 -3.77 -13.50
N VAL A 39 -8.66 -4.37 -14.05
CA VAL A 39 -9.87 -3.66 -14.47
C VAL A 39 -10.57 -2.99 -13.29
N PHE A 40 -10.72 -3.70 -12.16
CA PHE A 40 -11.27 -3.10 -10.94
C PHE A 40 -10.41 -1.94 -10.42
N ALA A 41 -9.09 -2.08 -10.44
CA ALA A 41 -8.18 -1.00 -10.06
C ALA A 41 -8.27 0.19 -11.04
N ALA A 42 -8.33 -0.05 -12.35
CA ALA A 42 -8.48 0.99 -13.37
C ALA A 42 -9.80 1.75 -13.23
N PHE A 43 -10.89 1.07 -12.87
CA PHE A 43 -12.16 1.72 -12.56
C PHE A 43 -12.03 2.70 -11.40
N LEU A 44 -11.34 2.31 -10.31
CA LEU A 44 -11.08 3.21 -9.18
C LEU A 44 -10.15 4.36 -9.55
N LEU A 45 -9.18 4.13 -10.45
CA LEU A 45 -8.32 5.18 -11.00
C LEU A 45 -9.16 6.23 -11.73
N ILE A 46 -10.09 5.81 -12.59
CA ILE A 46 -10.99 6.72 -13.30
C ILE A 46 -11.79 7.57 -12.30
N LEU A 47 -12.35 6.96 -11.26
CA LEU A 47 -13.10 7.67 -10.23
C LEU A 47 -12.22 8.69 -9.50
N ALA A 48 -10.99 8.33 -9.14
CA ALA A 48 -10.04 9.23 -8.48
C ALA A 48 -9.64 10.42 -9.38
N LEU A 49 -9.39 10.16 -10.67
CA LEU A 49 -9.08 11.21 -11.65
C LEU A 49 -10.28 12.14 -11.89
N LEU A 50 -11.49 11.62 -11.99
CA LEU A 50 -12.70 12.43 -12.10
C LEU A 50 -12.86 13.34 -10.87
N LYS A 51 -12.59 12.82 -9.65
CA LYS A 51 -12.61 13.64 -8.43
C LYS A 51 -11.57 14.76 -8.49
N LEU A 52 -10.35 14.44 -8.90
CA LEU A 52 -9.26 15.42 -9.01
C LEU A 52 -9.57 16.52 -10.02
N ILE A 53 -10.10 16.16 -11.19
CA ILE A 53 -10.40 17.10 -12.29
C ILE A 53 -11.63 17.95 -11.97
N MET A 54 -12.70 17.33 -11.47
CA MET A 54 -13.97 18.03 -11.26
C MET A 54 -14.05 18.81 -9.93
N PHE A 55 -13.27 18.40 -8.93
CA PHE A 55 -13.31 18.96 -7.58
C PHE A 55 -11.91 19.23 -7.01
N PRO A 56 -11.02 19.95 -7.75
CA PRO A 56 -9.63 20.19 -7.30
C PRO A 56 -9.56 20.96 -5.98
N GLY A 57 -10.51 21.86 -5.74
CA GLY A 57 -10.60 22.61 -4.48
C GLY A 57 -10.87 21.73 -3.27
N ALA A 58 -11.72 20.68 -3.41
CA ALA A 58 -11.98 19.73 -2.34
C ALA A 58 -10.73 18.87 -2.05
N VAL A 59 -10.04 18.42 -3.09
CA VAL A 59 -8.78 17.66 -2.94
C VAL A 59 -7.71 18.53 -2.25
N LYS A 60 -7.58 19.80 -2.64
CA LYS A 60 -6.65 20.76 -2.00
C LYS A 60 -6.97 20.97 -0.51
N GLU A 61 -8.25 21.00 -0.14
CA GLU A 61 -8.66 21.10 1.26
C GLU A 61 -8.33 19.82 2.04
N ASP A 62 -8.64 18.66 1.47
CA ASP A 62 -8.30 17.36 2.06
C ASP A 62 -6.78 17.23 2.31
N MET A 63 -5.94 17.75 1.40
CA MET A 63 -4.48 17.74 1.55
C MET A 63 -3.95 18.59 2.71
N LYS A 64 -4.78 19.42 3.34
CA LYS A 64 -4.41 20.12 4.59
C LYS A 64 -4.50 19.21 5.82
N ASN A 65 -5.20 18.09 5.73
CA ASN A 65 -5.30 17.10 6.79
C ASN A 65 -4.14 16.08 6.67
N PRO A 66 -3.35 15.83 7.74
CA PRO A 66 -2.19 14.92 7.67
C PRO A 66 -2.57 13.48 7.33
N ILE A 67 -3.75 12.98 7.74
CA ILE A 67 -4.21 11.64 7.38
C ILE A 67 -4.51 11.58 5.88
N MET A 68 -5.30 12.52 5.36
CA MET A 68 -5.67 12.53 3.94
C MET A 68 -4.45 12.75 3.04
N ALA A 69 -3.57 13.68 3.43
CA ALA A 69 -2.31 13.93 2.72
C ALA A 69 -1.40 12.70 2.70
N SER A 70 -1.26 11.98 3.81
CA SER A 70 -0.44 10.76 3.84
C SER A 70 -1.06 9.62 3.04
N VAL A 71 -2.38 9.43 3.14
CA VAL A 71 -3.09 8.38 2.39
C VAL A 71 -3.08 8.66 0.88
N SER A 72 -2.99 9.92 0.44
CA SER A 72 -2.89 10.25 -1.00
C SER A 72 -1.67 9.61 -1.68
N GLY A 73 -0.62 9.24 -0.92
CA GLY A 73 0.54 8.49 -1.42
C GLY A 73 0.20 7.13 -2.02
N THR A 74 -0.96 6.57 -1.69
CA THR A 74 -1.45 5.34 -2.33
C THR A 74 -1.77 5.54 -3.82
N PHE A 75 -2.04 6.78 -4.27
CA PHE A 75 -2.27 7.07 -5.67
C PHE A 75 -1.02 6.84 -6.54
N PRO A 76 0.12 7.50 -6.30
CA PRO A 76 1.34 7.21 -7.07
C PRO A 76 1.84 5.78 -6.89
N MET A 77 1.68 5.16 -5.71
CA MET A 77 2.01 3.75 -5.51
C MET A 77 1.19 2.84 -6.44
N ALA A 78 -0.12 3.09 -6.55
CA ALA A 78 -0.97 2.32 -7.46
C ALA A 78 -0.62 2.57 -8.93
N LEU A 79 -0.25 3.80 -9.33
CA LEU A 79 0.22 4.08 -10.68
C LEU A 79 1.50 3.32 -11.02
N MET A 80 2.47 3.20 -10.08
CA MET A 80 3.67 2.39 -10.29
C MET A 80 3.32 0.92 -10.58
N ILE A 81 2.36 0.34 -9.85
CA ILE A 81 1.91 -1.05 -10.11
C ILE A 81 1.15 -1.13 -11.43
N LEU A 82 0.17 -0.24 -11.66
CA LEU A 82 -0.66 -0.26 -12.88
C LEU A 82 0.15 -0.03 -14.14
N SER A 83 1.27 0.71 -14.07
CA SER A 83 2.18 0.84 -15.21
C SER A 83 2.71 -0.52 -15.70
N THR A 84 2.92 -1.48 -14.80
CA THR A 84 3.34 -2.83 -15.16
C THR A 84 2.23 -3.65 -15.84
N TYR A 85 0.97 -3.34 -15.57
CA TYR A 85 -0.18 -3.97 -16.23
C TYR A 85 -0.34 -3.54 -17.68
N VAL A 86 -0.10 -2.25 -17.95
CA VAL A 86 -0.25 -1.70 -19.29
C VAL A 86 1.01 -1.86 -20.15
N LYS A 87 2.17 -2.18 -19.53
CA LYS A 87 3.43 -2.35 -20.26
C LYS A 87 3.34 -3.31 -21.46
N PRO A 88 2.68 -4.48 -21.39
CA PRO A 88 2.56 -5.37 -22.54
C PRO A 88 1.82 -4.75 -23.73
N PHE A 89 0.98 -3.74 -23.50
CA PHE A 89 0.14 -3.11 -24.53
C PHE A 89 0.75 -1.82 -25.09
N ILE A 90 1.40 -1.01 -24.25
CA ILE A 90 1.91 0.33 -24.62
C ILE A 90 3.45 0.43 -24.57
N GLY A 91 4.15 -0.67 -24.28
CA GLY A 91 5.60 -0.76 -24.35
C GLY A 91 6.31 0.31 -23.49
N GLN A 92 7.19 1.09 -24.15
CA GLN A 92 8.01 2.12 -23.49
C GLN A 92 7.21 3.25 -22.86
N ALA A 93 5.99 3.52 -23.30
CA ALA A 93 5.15 4.55 -22.67
C ALA A 93 4.82 4.21 -21.20
N ALA A 94 4.72 2.93 -20.84
CA ALA A 94 4.53 2.50 -19.47
C ALA A 94 5.68 2.90 -18.53
N TYR A 95 6.92 2.93 -19.05
CA TYR A 95 8.07 3.39 -18.29
C TYR A 95 7.96 4.87 -17.90
N TYR A 96 7.47 5.72 -18.78
CA TYR A 96 7.26 7.14 -18.47
C TYR A 96 6.15 7.33 -17.44
N ILE A 97 5.08 6.49 -17.46
CA ILE A 97 4.05 6.48 -16.41
C ILE A 97 4.68 6.11 -15.06
N TRP A 98 5.55 5.10 -15.04
CA TRP A 98 6.26 4.67 -13.84
C TRP A 98 7.16 5.78 -13.27
N LEU A 99 7.97 6.44 -14.12
CA LEU A 99 8.81 7.56 -13.70
C LEU A 99 7.98 8.74 -13.18
N PHE A 100 6.88 9.07 -13.86
CA PHE A 100 5.96 10.10 -13.40
C PHE A 100 5.38 9.78 -12.02
N ALA A 101 4.99 8.52 -11.80
CA ALA A 101 4.47 8.10 -10.51
C ALA A 101 5.52 8.19 -9.39
N ILE A 102 6.78 7.83 -9.66
CA ILE A 102 7.90 8.00 -8.72
C ILE A 102 8.10 9.49 -8.41
N ALA A 103 8.16 10.34 -9.42
CA ALA A 103 8.33 11.79 -9.25
C ALA A 103 7.19 12.39 -8.41
N LEU A 104 5.94 11.99 -8.69
CA LEU A 104 4.77 12.42 -7.92
C LEU A 104 4.87 11.98 -6.44
N HIS A 105 5.36 10.77 -6.18
CA HIS A 105 5.56 10.28 -4.82
C HIS A 105 6.65 11.06 -4.08
N ILE A 106 7.75 11.40 -4.77
CA ILE A 106 8.83 12.24 -4.20
C ILE A 106 8.29 13.65 -3.87
N VAL A 107 7.49 14.25 -4.74
CA VAL A 107 6.84 15.53 -4.48
C VAL A 107 5.95 15.46 -3.23
N LEU A 108 5.22 14.36 -3.06
CA LEU A 108 4.43 14.14 -1.86
C LEU A 108 5.31 14.02 -0.60
N ILE A 109 6.43 13.29 -0.67
CA ILE A 109 7.38 13.20 0.47
C ILE A 109 7.84 14.60 0.88
N ILE A 110 8.27 15.43 -0.07
CA ILE A 110 8.72 16.79 0.20
C ILE A 110 7.59 17.63 0.80
N TYR A 111 6.42 17.63 0.17
CA TYR A 111 5.24 18.36 0.66
C TYR A 111 4.88 17.96 2.09
N PHE A 112 4.81 16.66 2.36
CA PHE A 112 4.42 16.14 3.66
C PHE A 112 5.45 16.48 4.75
N THR A 113 6.72 16.36 4.42
CA THR A 113 7.83 16.69 5.33
C THR A 113 7.78 18.16 5.73
N VAL A 114 7.69 19.06 4.75
CA VAL A 114 7.66 20.51 5.00
C VAL A 114 6.42 20.90 5.80
N LYS A 115 5.27 20.34 5.47
CA LYS A 115 4.01 20.77 6.06
C LYS A 115 3.69 20.16 7.42
N PHE A 116 4.04 18.88 7.62
CA PHE A 116 3.60 18.13 8.80
C PHE A 116 4.74 17.64 9.68
N VAL A 117 5.90 17.30 9.12
CA VAL A 117 7.01 16.77 9.92
C VAL A 117 7.81 17.88 10.58
N PHE A 118 8.12 18.97 9.87
CA PHE A 118 8.80 20.13 10.48
C PHE A 118 7.94 20.84 11.56
N LYS A 119 6.63 20.60 11.56
CA LYS A 119 5.68 21.09 12.57
C LYS A 119 4.98 19.92 13.25
N LEU A 120 5.74 18.90 13.63
CA LEU A 120 5.21 17.65 14.16
C LEU A 120 4.32 17.86 15.37
N GLN A 121 3.11 17.31 15.31
CA GLN A 121 2.16 17.27 16.40
C GLN A 121 1.83 15.79 16.70
N MET A 122 2.32 15.27 17.80
CA MET A 122 2.22 13.85 18.14
C MET A 122 0.79 13.26 18.04
N PRO A 123 -0.28 13.97 18.49
CA PRO A 123 -1.65 13.47 18.33
C PRO A 123 -2.10 13.27 16.86
N LYS A 124 -1.43 13.93 15.91
CA LYS A 124 -1.73 13.86 14.48
C LYS A 124 -0.86 12.86 13.71
N VAL A 125 0.05 12.18 14.38
CA VAL A 125 0.86 11.10 13.79
C VAL A 125 0.03 9.82 13.77
N PHE A 126 -0.08 9.17 12.60
CA PHE A 126 -0.79 7.91 12.42
C PHE A 126 0.03 6.94 11.57
N ALA A 127 -0.36 5.67 11.56
CA ALA A 127 0.30 4.66 10.73
C ALA A 127 0.28 4.99 9.23
N SER A 128 -0.59 5.89 8.77
CA SER A 128 -0.58 6.39 7.40
C SER A 128 0.72 7.13 7.01
N TYR A 129 1.54 7.59 7.98
CA TYR A 129 2.86 8.17 7.71
C TYR A 129 3.80 7.20 6.98
N TYR A 130 3.66 5.88 7.22
CA TYR A 130 4.38 4.86 6.47
C TYR A 130 4.12 4.94 4.96
N ILE A 131 2.90 5.31 4.53
CA ILE A 131 2.55 5.42 3.12
C ILE A 131 3.43 6.46 2.42
N VAL A 132 3.71 7.58 3.09
CA VAL A 132 4.50 8.68 2.52
C VAL A 132 5.95 8.26 2.29
N TYR A 133 6.59 7.69 3.30
CA TYR A 133 8.03 7.45 3.24
C TYR A 133 8.40 6.05 2.78
N VAL A 134 7.74 5.03 3.32
CA VAL A 134 8.02 3.64 2.92
C VAL A 134 7.31 3.28 1.61
N GLY A 135 6.23 3.99 1.26
CA GLY A 135 5.48 3.73 0.02
C GLY A 135 6.31 3.84 -1.26
N ILE A 136 7.39 4.64 -1.26
CA ILE A 136 8.31 4.73 -2.41
C ILE A 136 8.95 3.38 -2.77
N VAL A 137 9.00 2.41 -1.84
CA VAL A 137 9.54 1.06 -2.08
C VAL A 137 8.70 0.29 -3.11
N VAL A 138 7.49 0.74 -3.46
CA VAL A 138 6.77 0.19 -4.62
C VAL A 138 7.57 0.36 -5.91
N ALA A 139 8.39 1.42 -6.02
CA ALA A 139 9.33 1.55 -7.12
C ALA A 139 10.36 0.40 -7.16
N SER A 140 10.82 -0.06 -5.98
CA SER A 140 11.73 -1.23 -5.90
C SER A 140 11.04 -2.51 -6.37
N VAL A 141 9.77 -2.70 -5.98
CA VAL A 141 8.98 -3.88 -6.38
C VAL A 141 8.74 -3.93 -7.89
N THR A 142 8.59 -2.78 -8.52
CA THR A 142 8.25 -2.65 -9.94
C THR A 142 9.44 -2.38 -10.86
N ALA A 143 10.61 -2.03 -10.30
CA ALA A 143 11.83 -1.72 -11.06
C ALA A 143 12.30 -2.84 -12.02
N PRO A 144 12.19 -4.14 -11.68
CA PRO A 144 12.59 -5.21 -12.59
C PRO A 144 11.80 -5.19 -13.91
N ALA A 145 10.54 -4.78 -13.88
CA ALA A 145 9.74 -4.66 -15.10
C ALA A 145 10.34 -3.67 -16.11
N TYR A 146 11.18 -2.74 -15.67
CA TYR A 146 11.81 -1.69 -16.48
C TYR A 146 13.34 -1.80 -16.54
N GLU A 147 13.92 -2.87 -15.99
CA GLU A 147 15.37 -3.09 -15.91
C GLU A 147 16.11 -1.93 -15.20
N LYS A 148 15.44 -1.29 -14.22
CA LYS A 148 15.95 -0.14 -13.48
C LYS A 148 16.25 -0.48 -12.01
N LEU A 149 16.99 -1.57 -11.79
CA LEU A 149 17.31 -2.06 -10.46
C LEU A 149 18.02 -1.04 -9.55
N ALA A 150 18.84 -0.15 -10.14
CA ALA A 150 19.51 0.92 -9.39
C ALA A 150 18.49 1.90 -8.76
N ILE A 151 17.46 2.30 -9.52
CA ILE A 151 16.36 3.13 -8.99
C ILE A 151 15.60 2.37 -7.90
N GLY A 152 15.32 1.08 -8.15
CA GLY A 152 14.66 0.21 -7.18
C GLY A 152 15.47 0.06 -5.90
N SER A 153 16.77 -0.17 -5.98
CA SER A 153 17.66 -0.28 -4.83
C SER A 153 17.72 1.02 -4.01
N ALA A 154 17.83 2.19 -4.68
CA ALA A 154 17.81 3.49 -4.01
C ALA A 154 16.49 3.72 -3.26
N ALA A 155 15.36 3.41 -3.89
CA ALA A 155 14.03 3.51 -3.26
C ALA A 155 13.89 2.56 -2.05
N PHE A 156 14.44 1.33 -2.16
CA PHE A 156 14.47 0.39 -1.04
C PHE A 156 15.24 0.96 0.16
N TRP A 157 16.47 1.40 -0.03
CA TRP A 157 17.29 1.89 1.10
C TRP A 157 16.71 3.13 1.75
N PHE A 158 16.18 4.06 0.97
CA PHE A 158 15.43 5.20 1.53
C PHE A 158 14.24 4.73 2.37
N GLY A 159 13.41 3.84 1.82
CA GLY A 159 12.24 3.32 2.50
C GLY A 159 12.60 2.49 3.73
N PHE A 160 13.67 1.71 3.70
CA PHE A 160 14.11 0.90 4.83
C PHE A 160 14.62 1.75 6.00
N VAL A 161 15.42 2.78 5.72
CA VAL A 161 15.85 3.72 6.77
C VAL A 161 14.66 4.44 7.39
N THR A 162 13.76 4.93 6.56
CA THR A 162 12.55 5.62 7.04
C THR A 162 11.57 4.67 7.74
N LEU A 163 11.54 3.38 7.37
CA LEU A 163 10.79 2.35 8.11
C LEU A 163 11.25 2.29 9.57
N ILE A 164 12.56 2.21 9.81
CA ILE A 164 13.11 2.12 11.18
C ILE A 164 12.73 3.36 11.99
N LEU A 165 12.91 4.55 11.41
CA LEU A 165 12.57 5.81 12.08
C LEU A 165 11.06 5.89 12.40
N LEU A 166 10.22 5.48 11.47
CA LEU A 166 8.77 5.52 11.64
C LEU A 166 8.26 4.41 12.56
N LEU A 167 8.90 3.25 12.63
CA LEU A 167 8.55 2.24 13.62
C LEU A 167 8.69 2.81 15.04
N ILE A 168 9.74 3.57 15.29
CA ILE A 168 9.93 4.24 16.59
C ILE A 168 8.89 5.34 16.79
N LEU A 169 8.79 6.28 15.85
CA LEU A 169 7.91 7.46 15.98
C LEU A 169 6.43 7.08 16.10
N VAL A 170 5.94 6.23 15.20
CA VAL A 170 4.52 5.89 15.15
C VAL A 170 4.13 4.98 16.32
N THR A 171 5.01 4.05 16.71
CA THR A 171 4.77 3.21 17.89
C THR A 171 4.77 4.05 19.16
N TYR A 172 5.73 4.96 19.31
CA TYR A 172 5.76 5.91 20.44
C TYR A 172 4.44 6.69 20.53
N ARG A 173 3.92 7.19 19.39
CA ARG A 173 2.63 7.87 19.36
C ARG A 173 1.47 7.00 19.86
N TYR A 174 1.37 5.74 19.40
CA TYR A 174 0.26 4.87 19.80
C TYR A 174 0.36 4.40 21.25
N VAL A 175 1.56 4.40 21.84
CA VAL A 175 1.77 4.08 23.26
C VAL A 175 1.46 5.27 24.16
N THR A 176 1.88 6.48 23.76
CA THR A 176 1.77 7.69 24.58
C THR A 176 0.45 8.43 24.41
N VAL A 177 -0.11 8.46 23.19
CA VAL A 177 -1.40 9.11 22.89
C VAL A 177 -2.43 8.03 22.60
N LYS A 178 -3.14 7.60 23.64
CA LYS A 178 -4.08 6.47 23.55
C LYS A 178 -5.37 6.78 22.79
N GLU A 179 -5.74 8.06 22.72
CA GLU A 179 -6.96 8.49 22.02
C GLU A 179 -6.77 8.38 20.51
N VAL A 180 -7.62 7.56 19.88
CA VAL A 180 -7.72 7.41 18.43
C VAL A 180 -9.19 7.56 18.06
N PRO A 181 -9.55 8.60 17.28
CA PRO A 181 -10.92 8.77 16.79
C PRO A 181 -11.39 7.56 15.98
N ASP A 182 -12.66 7.19 16.10
CA ASP A 182 -13.21 6.02 15.41
C ASP A 182 -12.89 5.98 13.89
N PRO A 183 -13.00 7.10 13.14
CA PRO A 183 -12.63 7.11 11.73
C PRO A 183 -11.15 6.82 11.45
N ALA A 184 -10.28 6.98 12.43
CA ALA A 184 -8.84 6.74 12.27
C ALA A 184 -8.37 5.37 12.80
N LYS A 185 -9.23 4.65 13.55
CA LYS A 185 -8.87 3.35 14.14
C LYS A 185 -8.38 2.32 13.10
N PRO A 186 -9.02 2.15 11.92
CA PRO A 186 -8.56 1.18 10.94
C PRO A 186 -7.16 1.47 10.37
N LEU A 187 -6.66 2.71 10.46
CA LEU A 187 -5.32 3.07 9.98
C LEU A 187 -4.20 2.25 10.65
N ILE A 188 -4.41 1.72 11.84
CA ILE A 188 -3.42 0.88 12.53
C ILE A 188 -3.09 -0.38 11.74
N CYS A 189 -4.00 -0.87 10.88
CA CYS A 189 -3.76 -2.03 10.02
C CYS A 189 -2.66 -1.77 8.97
N ILE A 190 -2.33 -0.50 8.71
CA ILE A 190 -1.22 -0.14 7.82
C ILE A 190 0.12 -0.67 8.35
N TYR A 191 0.27 -0.91 9.65
CA TYR A 191 1.50 -1.50 10.20
C TYR A 191 1.94 -2.79 9.50
N ALA A 192 1.01 -3.61 8.98
CA ALA A 192 1.36 -4.83 8.24
C ALA A 192 2.13 -4.56 6.94
N ALA A 193 1.98 -3.36 6.35
CA ALA A 193 2.53 -3.07 5.03
C ALA A 193 4.03 -2.76 5.01
N PRO A 194 4.59 -1.87 5.86
CA PRO A 194 5.89 -1.25 5.57
C PRO A 194 7.04 -2.26 5.57
N THR A 195 7.11 -3.15 6.56
CA THR A 195 8.17 -4.17 6.60
C THR A 195 7.98 -5.20 5.48
N SER A 196 6.74 -5.62 5.22
CA SER A 196 6.40 -6.54 4.12
C SER A 196 6.74 -5.93 2.75
N LEU A 197 6.48 -4.63 2.56
CA LEU A 197 6.85 -3.90 1.35
C LEU A 197 8.38 -3.82 1.19
N CYS A 198 9.12 -3.59 2.27
CA CYS A 198 10.58 -3.63 2.25
C CYS A 198 11.10 -5.03 1.88
N ILE A 199 10.51 -6.11 2.39
CA ILE A 199 10.88 -7.48 1.96
C ILE A 199 10.69 -7.62 0.45
N ALA A 200 9.53 -7.25 -0.07
CA ALA A 200 9.25 -7.34 -1.50
C ALA A 200 10.23 -6.49 -2.33
N GLY A 201 10.50 -5.26 -1.93
CA GLY A 201 11.48 -4.39 -2.59
C GLY A 201 12.90 -4.93 -2.53
N TYR A 202 13.32 -5.48 -1.38
CA TYR A 202 14.62 -6.12 -1.20
C TYR A 202 14.80 -7.29 -2.18
N VAL A 203 13.83 -8.19 -2.19
CA VAL A 203 13.88 -9.36 -3.07
C VAL A 203 13.92 -8.96 -4.54
N GLN A 204 13.23 -7.91 -4.93
CA GLN A 204 13.15 -7.49 -6.33
C GLN A 204 14.37 -6.68 -6.81
N SER A 205 14.95 -5.82 -5.98
CA SER A 205 15.88 -4.79 -6.49
C SER A 205 17.23 -4.71 -5.81
N VAL A 206 17.49 -5.43 -4.71
CA VAL A 206 18.76 -5.32 -3.99
C VAL A 206 19.63 -6.54 -4.23
N MET A 207 20.91 -6.33 -4.52
CA MET A 207 21.92 -7.37 -4.69
C MET A 207 23.23 -6.94 -4.00
N PRO A 208 24.02 -7.88 -3.43
CA PRO A 208 23.71 -9.31 -3.22
C PRO A 208 22.67 -9.51 -2.13
N LYS A 209 22.03 -10.68 -2.13
CA LYS A 209 21.06 -11.06 -1.08
C LYS A 209 21.78 -11.56 0.16
N SER A 210 21.24 -11.19 1.34
CA SER A 210 21.63 -11.76 2.64
C SER A 210 20.45 -12.54 3.22
N TYR A 211 20.65 -13.81 3.52
CA TYR A 211 19.62 -14.65 4.13
C TYR A 211 19.25 -14.14 5.52
N GLY A 212 20.23 -13.80 6.37
CA GLY A 212 19.97 -13.28 7.71
C GLY A 212 19.19 -11.97 7.69
N PHE A 213 19.50 -11.05 6.76
CA PHE A 213 18.77 -9.79 6.61
C PHE A 213 17.32 -10.03 6.16
N LEU A 214 17.11 -10.91 5.17
CA LEU A 214 15.77 -11.29 4.70
C LEU A 214 14.94 -11.87 5.84
N MET A 215 15.51 -12.84 6.58
CA MET A 215 14.80 -13.52 7.68
C MET A 215 14.54 -12.58 8.86
N GLY A 216 15.45 -11.67 9.17
CA GLY A 216 15.23 -10.66 10.20
C GLY A 216 14.01 -9.78 9.88
N MET A 217 13.91 -9.29 8.64
CA MET A 217 12.73 -8.53 8.20
C MET A 217 11.47 -9.40 8.22
N PHE A 218 11.56 -10.67 7.80
CA PHE A 218 10.42 -11.57 7.73
C PHE A 218 9.82 -11.87 9.11
N VAL A 219 10.65 -12.12 10.11
CA VAL A 219 10.20 -12.32 11.50
C VAL A 219 9.46 -11.08 12.02
N VAL A 220 10.06 -9.89 11.83
CA VAL A 220 9.42 -8.62 12.23
C VAL A 220 8.08 -8.42 11.50
N ALA A 221 8.06 -8.64 10.18
CA ALA A 221 6.85 -8.50 9.37
C ALA A 221 5.73 -9.46 9.84
N THR A 222 6.06 -10.71 10.16
CA THR A 222 5.11 -11.72 10.64
C THR A 222 4.48 -11.31 11.97
N VAL A 223 5.28 -10.85 12.92
CA VAL A 223 4.76 -10.39 14.24
C VAL A 223 3.81 -9.21 14.06
N ILE A 224 4.20 -8.24 13.23
CA ILE A 224 3.39 -7.06 12.96
C ILE A 224 2.12 -7.43 12.17
N TYR A 225 2.20 -8.37 11.24
CA TYR A 225 1.04 -8.88 10.49
C TYR A 225 -0.01 -9.48 11.41
N ILE A 226 0.41 -10.36 12.34
CA ILE A 226 -0.50 -10.97 13.32
C ILE A 226 -1.18 -9.90 14.17
N PHE A 227 -0.43 -8.92 14.67
CA PHE A 227 -0.98 -7.78 15.39
C PHE A 227 -2.03 -7.03 14.57
N ALA A 228 -1.71 -6.68 13.32
CA ALA A 228 -2.61 -5.95 12.43
C ALA A 228 -3.87 -6.76 12.09
N LEU A 229 -3.74 -8.09 11.91
CA LEU A 229 -4.85 -8.99 11.62
C LEU A 229 -5.85 -9.05 12.79
N VAL A 230 -5.36 -9.18 14.02
CA VAL A 230 -6.20 -9.15 15.22
C VAL A 230 -6.98 -7.83 15.31
N LYS A 231 -6.33 -6.69 15.01
CA LYS A 231 -7.01 -5.38 14.96
C LYS A 231 -8.04 -5.32 13.84
N ALA A 232 -7.69 -5.80 12.65
CA ALA A 232 -8.57 -5.81 11.48
C ALA A 232 -9.88 -6.55 11.76
N ILE A 233 -9.81 -7.75 12.36
CA ILE A 233 -11.00 -8.54 12.73
C ILE A 233 -11.93 -7.72 13.64
N GLY A 234 -11.37 -7.02 14.63
CA GLY A 234 -12.14 -6.16 15.53
C GLY A 234 -12.86 -5.01 14.81
N TYR A 235 -12.26 -4.49 13.73
CA TYR A 235 -12.81 -3.34 12.99
C TYR A 235 -13.85 -3.72 11.92
N LEU A 236 -13.94 -4.98 11.49
CA LEU A 236 -14.93 -5.41 10.49
C LEU A 236 -16.38 -5.15 10.94
N LYS A 237 -16.64 -5.09 12.25
CA LYS A 237 -17.96 -4.84 12.82
C LYS A 237 -18.29 -3.34 12.99
N MET A 238 -17.35 -2.45 12.76
CA MET A 238 -17.59 -1.00 12.87
C MET A 238 -18.44 -0.49 11.71
N GLN A 239 -19.06 0.68 11.90
CA GLN A 239 -19.63 1.42 10.79
C GLN A 239 -18.52 1.72 9.75
N PHE A 240 -18.91 1.87 8.49
CA PHE A 240 -17.96 2.13 7.44
C PHE A 240 -17.31 3.53 7.56
N PHE A 241 -15.98 3.54 7.48
CA PHE A 241 -15.19 4.74 7.30
C PHE A 241 -14.26 4.59 6.10
N PRO A 242 -13.90 5.67 5.37
CA PRO A 242 -12.94 5.59 4.26
C PRO A 242 -11.57 5.02 4.65
N SER A 243 -11.18 5.08 5.92
CA SER A 243 -9.98 4.44 6.47
C SER A 243 -9.96 2.91 6.37
N TYR A 244 -11.09 2.27 6.04
CA TYR A 244 -11.15 0.85 5.69
C TYR A 244 -10.26 0.47 4.51
N ALA A 245 -9.83 1.44 3.69
CA ALA A 245 -8.78 1.23 2.70
C ALA A 245 -7.49 0.60 3.29
N ALA A 246 -7.23 0.82 4.58
CA ALA A 246 -6.12 0.20 5.32
C ALA A 246 -6.26 -1.34 5.49
N LEU A 247 -7.41 -1.92 5.17
CA LEU A 247 -7.64 -3.37 5.18
C LEU A 247 -7.27 -4.04 3.84
N THR A 248 -6.77 -3.32 2.86
CA THR A 248 -6.49 -3.86 1.51
C THR A 248 -4.99 -4.12 1.30
N PHE A 249 -4.27 -3.17 0.76
CA PHE A 249 -2.87 -3.31 0.40
C PHE A 249 -1.98 -3.89 1.51
N PRO A 250 -2.12 -3.54 2.80
CA PRO A 250 -1.29 -4.11 3.85
C PRO A 250 -1.31 -5.64 3.92
N PHE A 251 -2.48 -6.24 3.79
CA PHE A 251 -2.62 -7.70 3.83
C PHE A 251 -2.18 -8.36 2.53
N VAL A 252 -2.37 -7.69 1.39
CA VAL A 252 -1.89 -8.16 0.09
C VAL A 252 -0.38 -8.19 0.03
N ILE A 253 0.29 -7.09 0.45
CA ILE A 253 1.74 -7.01 0.39
C ILE A 253 2.42 -7.96 1.38
N SER A 254 1.76 -8.29 2.50
CA SER A 254 2.24 -9.31 3.42
C SER A 254 2.26 -10.69 2.77
N ALA A 255 1.20 -11.10 2.09
CA ALA A 255 1.15 -12.35 1.34
C ALA A 255 2.20 -12.39 0.20
N ILE A 256 2.41 -11.26 -0.50
CA ILE A 256 3.48 -11.13 -1.50
C ILE A 256 4.85 -11.31 -0.84
N ALA A 257 5.09 -10.67 0.30
CA ALA A 257 6.35 -10.77 1.04
C ALA A 257 6.65 -12.20 1.50
N SER A 258 5.67 -12.90 2.06
CA SER A 258 5.80 -14.31 2.45
C SER A 258 6.12 -15.20 1.26
N LYS A 259 5.43 -15.00 0.12
CA LYS A 259 5.69 -15.73 -1.12
C LYS A 259 7.08 -15.47 -1.68
N GLN A 260 7.52 -14.23 -1.70
CA GLN A 260 8.84 -13.84 -2.18
C GLN A 260 9.96 -14.28 -1.23
N THR A 261 9.72 -14.25 0.09
CA THR A 261 10.66 -14.80 1.09
C THR A 261 10.86 -16.30 0.85
N MET A 262 9.78 -17.05 0.67
CA MET A 262 9.85 -18.50 0.38
C MET A 262 10.69 -18.78 -0.87
N ALA A 263 10.44 -18.08 -1.96
CA ALA A 263 11.17 -18.29 -3.21
C ALA A 263 12.64 -17.86 -3.11
N CYS A 264 12.90 -16.69 -2.48
CA CYS A 264 14.26 -16.17 -2.32
C CYS A 264 15.11 -17.07 -1.41
N ALA A 265 14.56 -17.53 -0.29
CA ALA A 265 15.26 -18.44 0.61
C ALA A 265 15.57 -19.80 -0.06
N MET A 266 14.64 -20.32 -0.85
CA MET A 266 14.88 -21.54 -1.64
C MET A 266 16.04 -21.37 -2.62
N ASN A 267 16.10 -20.24 -3.34
CA ASN A 267 17.18 -19.91 -4.28
C ASN A 267 18.54 -19.71 -3.58
N MET A 268 18.53 -19.42 -2.27
CA MET A 268 19.74 -19.29 -1.43
C MET A 268 20.14 -20.60 -0.75
N GLY A 269 19.48 -21.72 -1.06
CA GLY A 269 19.76 -23.03 -0.47
C GLY A 269 19.12 -23.29 0.90
N HIS A 270 18.16 -22.45 1.31
CA HIS A 270 17.42 -22.56 2.57
C HIS A 270 15.92 -22.78 2.35
N PRO A 271 15.48 -23.94 1.84
CA PRO A 271 14.09 -24.20 1.53
C PRO A 271 13.22 -24.25 2.80
N MET A 272 12.08 -23.55 2.76
CA MET A 272 11.10 -23.47 3.84
C MET A 272 9.71 -23.92 3.33
N PRO A 273 9.48 -25.23 3.13
CA PRO A 273 8.26 -25.72 2.47
C PRO A 273 6.97 -25.43 3.25
N PHE A 274 7.04 -25.20 4.56
CA PHE A 274 5.89 -24.84 5.38
C PHE A 274 5.32 -23.46 5.01
N LEU A 275 6.13 -22.55 4.46
CA LEU A 275 5.67 -21.22 4.07
C LEU A 275 4.60 -21.25 2.98
N LYS A 276 4.47 -22.33 2.20
CA LYS A 276 3.38 -22.47 1.24
C LYS A 276 2.00 -22.38 1.89
N TYR A 277 1.85 -22.88 3.11
CA TYR A 277 0.58 -22.81 3.86
C TYR A 277 0.34 -21.39 4.40
N VAL A 278 1.39 -20.73 4.88
CA VAL A 278 1.33 -19.33 5.31
C VAL A 278 0.90 -18.45 4.14
N VAL A 279 1.55 -18.57 2.99
CA VAL A 279 1.20 -17.84 1.77
C VAL A 279 -0.25 -18.08 1.36
N LEU A 280 -0.72 -19.33 1.42
CA LEU A 280 -2.11 -19.66 1.08
C LEU A 280 -3.10 -18.96 2.03
N ILE A 281 -2.88 -19.05 3.33
CA ILE A 281 -3.74 -18.43 4.35
C ILE A 281 -3.75 -16.91 4.19
N GLU A 282 -2.58 -16.29 4.08
CA GLU A 282 -2.48 -14.84 3.87
C GLU A 282 -3.11 -14.39 2.55
N THR A 283 -3.00 -15.20 1.49
CA THR A 283 -3.67 -14.91 0.20
C THR A 283 -5.18 -14.94 0.33
N ILE A 284 -5.75 -15.94 1.02
CA ILE A 284 -7.20 -16.02 1.26
C ILE A 284 -7.68 -14.81 2.06
N ILE A 285 -6.96 -14.46 3.13
CA ILE A 285 -7.27 -13.29 3.95
C ILE A 285 -7.23 -12.01 3.10
N ALA A 286 -6.18 -11.84 2.28
CA ALA A 286 -6.03 -10.69 1.40
C ALA A 286 -7.20 -10.57 0.41
N VAL A 287 -7.59 -11.66 -0.26
CA VAL A 287 -8.74 -11.70 -1.17
C VAL A 287 -10.01 -11.25 -0.47
N VAL A 288 -10.31 -11.86 0.69
CA VAL A 288 -11.52 -11.56 1.46
C VAL A 288 -11.57 -10.08 1.87
N LEU A 289 -10.46 -9.55 2.40
CA LEU A 289 -10.40 -8.17 2.87
C LEU A 289 -10.48 -7.16 1.73
N VAL A 290 -9.83 -7.43 0.59
CA VAL A 290 -9.91 -6.54 -0.60
C VAL A 290 -11.32 -6.53 -1.16
N VAL A 291 -11.93 -7.69 -1.38
CA VAL A 291 -13.31 -7.78 -1.92
C VAL A 291 -14.31 -7.13 -0.95
N TYR A 292 -14.22 -7.44 0.34
CA TYR A 292 -15.07 -6.82 1.36
C TYR A 292 -14.96 -5.29 1.33
N THR A 293 -13.73 -4.77 1.36
CA THR A 293 -13.50 -3.33 1.37
C THR A 293 -13.98 -2.67 0.08
N TYR A 294 -13.73 -3.30 -1.07
CA TYR A 294 -14.20 -2.82 -2.36
C TYR A 294 -15.72 -2.66 -2.38
N ILE A 295 -16.46 -3.68 -1.95
CA ILE A 295 -17.94 -3.66 -1.87
C ILE A 295 -18.41 -2.54 -0.93
N ARG A 296 -17.75 -2.37 0.24
CA ARG A 296 -18.11 -1.30 1.20
C ARG A 296 -17.90 0.10 0.59
N PHE A 297 -16.82 0.31 -0.17
CA PHE A 297 -16.58 1.57 -0.88
C PHE A 297 -17.61 1.81 -1.99
N MET A 298 -17.96 0.80 -2.76
CA MET A 298 -19.00 0.93 -3.80
C MET A 298 -20.36 1.26 -3.18
N GLY A 299 -20.73 0.60 -2.10
CA GLY A 299 -21.93 0.92 -1.34
C GLY A 299 -21.95 2.35 -0.80
N PHE A 300 -20.81 2.86 -0.32
CA PHE A 300 -20.68 4.24 0.16
C PHE A 300 -20.80 5.27 -0.97
N ILE A 301 -20.17 5.02 -2.12
CA ILE A 301 -20.12 5.97 -3.24
C ILE A 301 -21.45 5.98 -4.01
N PHE A 302 -21.99 4.83 -4.30
CA PHE A 302 -23.18 4.66 -5.18
C PHE A 302 -24.47 4.36 -4.43
N GLY A 303 -24.39 3.97 -3.15
CA GLY A 303 -25.57 3.80 -2.30
C GLY A 303 -26.27 5.13 -2.10
N GLY A 304 -27.58 5.16 -2.39
CA GLY A 304 -28.44 6.31 -2.09
C GLY A 304 -28.43 6.63 -0.59
N LYS A 305 -28.72 7.87 -0.23
CA LYS A 305 -29.04 8.21 1.18
C LYS A 305 -30.21 7.31 1.60
N LYS A 306 -29.97 6.35 2.51
CA LYS A 306 -31.02 5.82 3.36
C LYS A 306 -31.33 6.83 4.44
#